data_89dbbaa207d838b994c92b70ca4e7c39
#
_entry.id   89dbbaa207d838b994c92b70ca4e7c39
#
_cell.length_a   1.000
_cell.length_b   1.000
_cell.length_c   1.000
_cell.angle_alpha   90.00
_cell.angle_beta   90.00
_cell.angle_gamma   90.00
#
_symmetry.space_group_name_H-M   'P 1'
#
loop_
_entity.id
_entity.type
_entity.pdbx_description
1 polymer ?
#
loop_
_entity_poly.entity_id
_entity_poly.type
_entity_poly.pdbx_seq_one_letter_code
_entity_poly.pdbx_strand_id
1 'polypeptide(L)'
;MISGIDSNIDISEILKLNNLGFNFGLSHLNRYQKLNAGFGEPENVQITGARFDLFYKDFYVNAELAKKSKDVIANEGEILSQRKYDGTALQIDFGYSKKGLGINSTVRRLENFNFYSDKLAEGNIYNQQTLSFVPALTKQQDYLLTNIYVYNSQPRLVINNIEKRVGEIGFQNDIFYSFKKESFLGKYRTKLALNFSYWGAIGAEFMDDESYDVDFVGKGKKYYQDFNIEVKNRWNKRLSSTITFLDLSIDKGVSLGGPVGVDGNIDAQVGVFELNVKDGKNRNNRFVLQHLWTNEDRKEWMGFVYEIGINNNLNFFISDLWNYGSSDKLHFYNFGGSYSKGSTRLSANYGRQRGGLICVGGVCRFVPESNGYNLSLSYSF
;
A
#
# COMPACT_ATOMS: atom_id res chain seq x y z
N MET A 1 2.40 -24.79 -13.75
CA MET A 1 3.71 -24.34 -14.30
C MET A 1 3.56 -22.90 -14.77
N ILE A 2 4.58 -22.11 -14.53
CA ILE A 2 4.59 -20.69 -14.94
C ILE A 2 5.78 -20.50 -15.88
N SER A 3 5.55 -19.79 -16.98
CA SER A 3 6.59 -19.41 -17.95
C SER A 3 6.35 -17.97 -18.42
N GLY A 4 7.40 -17.26 -18.76
CA GLY A 4 7.27 -15.87 -19.22
C GLY A 4 8.52 -15.37 -19.92
N ILE A 5 8.35 -14.25 -20.61
CA ILE A 5 9.42 -13.49 -21.26
C ILE A 5 9.19 -12.01 -20.99
N ASP A 6 10.27 -11.29 -20.75
CA ASP A 6 10.27 -9.84 -20.60
C ASP A 6 11.37 -9.24 -21.48
N SER A 7 11.06 -8.11 -22.13
CA SER A 7 12.00 -7.39 -22.97
C SER A 7 11.87 -5.89 -22.76
N ASN A 8 12.99 -5.18 -22.88
CA ASN A 8 13.04 -3.72 -22.81
C ASN A 8 14.02 -3.19 -23.85
N ILE A 9 13.64 -2.12 -24.54
CA ILE A 9 14.42 -1.49 -25.61
C ILE A 9 14.52 0.00 -25.32
N ASP A 10 15.75 0.52 -25.34
CA ASP A 10 15.98 1.96 -25.27
C ASP A 10 15.85 2.55 -26.69
N ILE A 11 14.69 3.14 -26.96
CA ILE A 11 14.37 3.81 -28.23
C ILE A 11 15.20 5.08 -28.40
N SER A 12 15.51 5.76 -27.27
CA SER A 12 16.29 7.01 -27.31
C SER A 12 17.72 6.77 -27.80
N GLU A 13 18.33 5.65 -27.47
CA GLU A 13 19.65 5.27 -27.95
C GLU A 13 19.62 4.94 -29.46
N ILE A 14 18.63 4.16 -29.89
CA ILE A 14 18.45 3.77 -31.31
C ILE A 14 18.26 5.02 -32.19
N LEU A 15 17.37 5.93 -31.74
CA LEU A 15 17.03 7.15 -32.50
C LEU A 15 18.01 8.34 -32.21
N LYS A 16 19.01 8.15 -31.35
CA LYS A 16 20.01 9.17 -30.94
C LYS A 16 19.35 10.45 -30.40
N LEU A 17 18.33 10.32 -29.54
CA LEU A 17 17.61 11.44 -28.95
C LEU A 17 18.41 12.02 -27.79
N ASN A 18 19.05 13.17 -27.96
CA ASN A 18 19.97 13.72 -26.97
C ASN A 18 19.34 14.30 -25.68
N ASN A 19 18.04 14.61 -25.69
CA ASN A 19 17.36 15.28 -24.56
C ASN A 19 16.09 14.55 -24.10
N LEU A 20 15.77 13.42 -24.68
CA LEU A 20 14.58 12.64 -24.41
C LEU A 20 14.98 11.19 -24.15
N GLY A 21 14.75 10.68 -22.95
CA GLY A 21 14.83 9.26 -22.66
C GLY A 21 13.51 8.59 -22.99
N PHE A 22 13.52 7.55 -23.82
CA PHE A 22 12.33 6.80 -24.18
C PHE A 22 12.63 5.30 -24.23
N ASN A 23 12.06 4.57 -23.24
CA ASN A 23 12.12 3.11 -23.18
C ASN A 23 10.78 2.51 -23.53
N PHE A 24 10.80 1.38 -24.21
CA PHE A 24 9.62 0.57 -24.50
C PHE A 24 9.87 -0.88 -24.08
N GLY A 25 8.90 -1.48 -23.40
CA GLY A 25 8.97 -2.86 -22.93
C GLY A 25 7.75 -3.66 -23.27
N LEU A 26 7.95 -4.96 -23.48
CA LEU A 26 6.91 -5.96 -23.66
C LEU A 26 7.14 -7.12 -22.69
N SER A 27 6.08 -7.60 -22.07
CA SER A 27 6.09 -8.76 -21.20
C SER A 27 4.98 -9.74 -21.56
N HIS A 28 5.26 -11.02 -21.41
CA HIS A 28 4.28 -12.09 -21.58
C HIS A 28 4.49 -13.13 -20.49
N LEU A 29 3.41 -13.50 -19.79
CA LEU A 29 3.39 -14.52 -18.75
C LEU A 29 2.31 -15.51 -19.05
N ASN A 30 2.61 -16.81 -18.93
CA ASN A 30 1.64 -17.91 -19.07
C ASN A 30 1.62 -18.76 -17.80
N ARG A 31 0.44 -19.02 -17.27
CA ARG A 31 0.18 -20.06 -16.26
C ARG A 31 -0.48 -21.25 -16.93
N TYR A 32 0.16 -22.41 -16.87
CA TYR A 32 -0.44 -23.69 -17.18
C TYR A 32 -0.86 -24.42 -15.91
N GLN A 33 -2.15 -24.68 -15.77
CA GLN A 33 -2.73 -25.45 -14.66
C GLN A 33 -3.90 -26.27 -15.17
N LYS A 34 -3.80 -27.59 -15.07
CA LYS A 34 -4.89 -28.47 -15.37
C LYS A 34 -5.89 -28.47 -14.21
N LEU A 35 -7.10 -28.01 -14.45
CA LEU A 35 -8.21 -28.03 -13.52
C LEU A 35 -9.20 -29.10 -13.99
N ASN A 36 -9.64 -29.96 -13.13
CA ASN A 36 -10.56 -31.06 -13.47
C ASN A 36 -11.97 -30.82 -12.90
N ALA A 37 -12.41 -29.56 -12.90
CA ALA A 37 -13.71 -29.19 -12.33
C ALA A 37 -14.90 -29.41 -13.30
N GLY A 38 -14.64 -29.72 -14.56
CA GLY A 38 -15.68 -30.09 -15.54
C GLY A 38 -16.41 -28.91 -16.19
N PHE A 39 -15.93 -27.65 -15.97
CA PHE A 39 -16.51 -26.43 -16.54
C PHE A 39 -15.82 -25.97 -17.83
N GLY A 40 -14.95 -26.80 -18.42
CA GLY A 40 -14.16 -26.42 -19.59
C GLY A 40 -13.21 -25.24 -19.29
N GLU A 41 -12.70 -25.17 -18.08
CA GLU A 41 -11.76 -24.15 -17.59
C GLU A 41 -10.50 -24.08 -18.44
N PRO A 42 -9.93 -22.90 -18.71
CA PRO A 42 -8.73 -22.78 -19.51
C PRO A 42 -7.51 -23.29 -18.73
N GLU A 43 -6.80 -24.27 -19.32
CA GLU A 43 -5.53 -24.77 -18.75
C GLU A 43 -4.42 -23.73 -18.87
N ASN A 44 -4.47 -22.88 -19.90
CA ASN A 44 -3.52 -21.80 -20.13
C ASN A 44 -4.20 -20.45 -19.91
N VAL A 45 -3.69 -19.66 -18.97
CA VAL A 45 -4.10 -18.28 -18.76
C VAL A 45 -2.88 -17.39 -18.89
N GLN A 46 -3.01 -16.37 -19.74
CA GLN A 46 -1.91 -15.52 -20.17
C GLN A 46 -2.13 -14.08 -19.74
N ILE A 47 -1.03 -13.38 -19.42
CA ILE A 47 -0.99 -11.93 -19.30
C ILE A 47 0.03 -11.41 -20.31
N THR A 48 -0.39 -10.44 -21.12
CA THR A 48 0.50 -9.70 -22.01
C THR A 48 0.47 -8.24 -21.63
N GLY A 49 1.63 -7.65 -21.42
CA GLY A 49 1.79 -6.26 -21.03
C GLY A 49 2.70 -5.49 -21.99
N ALA A 50 2.41 -4.21 -22.15
CA ALA A 50 3.28 -3.23 -22.80
C ALA A 50 3.50 -2.06 -21.84
N ARG A 51 4.73 -1.57 -21.78
CA ARG A 51 5.10 -0.42 -20.94
C ARG A 51 5.97 0.55 -21.73
N PHE A 52 5.88 1.82 -21.38
CA PHE A 52 6.80 2.83 -21.86
C PHE A 52 7.20 3.79 -20.74
N ASP A 53 8.43 4.27 -20.81
CA ASP A 53 9.00 5.25 -19.90
C ASP A 53 9.53 6.41 -20.72
N LEU A 54 9.06 7.62 -20.40
CA LEU A 54 9.44 8.85 -21.05
C LEU A 54 10.06 9.80 -20.03
N PHE A 55 11.26 10.29 -20.30
CA PHE A 55 11.99 11.24 -19.46
C PHE A 55 12.36 12.46 -20.29
N TYR A 56 11.92 13.64 -19.86
CA TYR A 56 12.27 14.89 -20.52
C TYR A 56 12.53 15.99 -19.49
N LYS A 57 13.79 16.40 -19.34
CA LYS A 57 14.22 17.41 -18.35
C LYS A 57 13.76 17.05 -16.94
N ASP A 58 12.87 17.87 -16.37
CA ASP A 58 12.33 17.75 -15.01
C ASP A 58 11.09 16.86 -14.93
N PHE A 59 10.62 16.29 -16.06
CA PHE A 59 9.40 15.49 -16.17
C PHE A 59 9.70 14.05 -16.49
N TYR A 60 8.86 13.15 -15.95
CA TYR A 60 8.74 11.78 -16.43
C TYR A 60 7.30 11.37 -16.57
N VAL A 61 7.04 10.43 -17.48
CA VAL A 61 5.77 9.72 -17.63
C VAL A 61 6.08 8.26 -17.86
N ASN A 62 5.53 7.40 -16.98
CA ASN A 62 5.57 5.95 -17.16
C ASN A 62 4.16 5.47 -17.38
N ALA A 63 3.93 4.52 -18.29
CA ALA A 63 2.64 3.89 -18.42
C ALA A 63 2.81 2.40 -18.71
N GLU A 64 1.92 1.61 -18.11
CA GLU A 64 1.83 0.17 -18.30
C GLU A 64 0.38 -0.22 -18.56
N LEU A 65 0.17 -0.98 -19.63
CA LEU A 65 -1.10 -1.59 -19.97
C LEU A 65 -0.90 -3.11 -20.03
N ALA A 66 -1.72 -3.88 -19.33
CA ALA A 66 -1.69 -5.32 -19.36
C ALA A 66 -3.08 -5.90 -19.58
N LYS A 67 -3.15 -6.99 -20.36
CA LYS A 67 -4.37 -7.75 -20.63
C LYS A 67 -4.19 -9.20 -20.20
N LYS A 68 -5.12 -9.67 -19.37
CA LYS A 68 -5.25 -11.06 -18.95
C LYS A 68 -6.24 -11.78 -19.87
N SER A 69 -5.90 -12.96 -20.35
CA SER A 69 -6.84 -13.81 -21.10
C SER A 69 -7.97 -14.31 -20.19
N LYS A 70 -9.04 -14.82 -20.79
CA LYS A 70 -10.20 -15.34 -20.08
C LYS A 70 -9.82 -16.44 -19.09
N ASP A 71 -10.32 -16.32 -17.86
CA ASP A 71 -10.15 -17.25 -16.75
C ASP A 71 -11.46 -17.42 -15.98
N VAL A 72 -11.62 -18.52 -15.25
CA VAL A 72 -12.75 -18.76 -14.35
C VAL A 72 -12.58 -17.96 -13.05
N ILE A 73 -13.69 -17.67 -12.36
CA ILE A 73 -13.65 -17.12 -11.00
C ILE A 73 -13.51 -18.30 -10.04
N ALA A 74 -12.55 -18.22 -9.13
CA ALA A 74 -12.40 -19.18 -8.04
C ALA A 74 -12.19 -18.45 -6.70
N ASN A 75 -12.70 -19.05 -5.64
CA ASN A 75 -12.51 -18.61 -4.27
C ASN A 75 -12.38 -19.82 -3.36
N GLU A 76 -11.42 -19.81 -2.44
CA GLU A 76 -11.21 -20.83 -1.42
C GLU A 76 -11.23 -22.27 -1.94
N GLY A 77 -10.55 -22.51 -3.08
CA GLY A 77 -10.47 -23.83 -3.69
C GLY A 77 -11.61 -24.20 -4.64
N GLU A 78 -12.67 -23.41 -4.70
CA GLU A 78 -13.84 -23.70 -5.53
C GLU A 78 -13.98 -22.76 -6.73
N ILE A 79 -14.43 -23.31 -7.88
CA ILE A 79 -14.82 -22.52 -9.04
C ILE A 79 -16.27 -22.06 -8.86
N LEU A 80 -16.47 -20.74 -8.86
CA LEU A 80 -17.75 -20.12 -8.55
C LEU A 80 -18.68 -19.97 -9.76
N SER A 81 -18.15 -19.99 -10.99
CA SER A 81 -18.91 -19.78 -12.21
C SER A 81 -18.31 -20.54 -13.39
N GLN A 82 -19.18 -21.05 -14.28
CA GLN A 82 -18.78 -21.62 -15.57
C GLN A 82 -18.35 -20.55 -16.59
N ARG A 83 -18.69 -19.30 -16.35
CA ARG A 83 -18.34 -18.17 -17.20
C ARG A 83 -16.87 -17.80 -17.03
N LYS A 84 -16.27 -17.37 -18.12
CA LYS A 84 -14.85 -16.99 -18.19
C LYS A 84 -14.75 -15.51 -18.49
N TYR A 85 -13.91 -14.82 -17.72
CA TYR A 85 -13.74 -13.38 -17.76
C TYR A 85 -12.29 -13.03 -18.06
N ASP A 86 -12.07 -12.13 -18.99
CA ASP A 86 -10.78 -11.47 -19.20
C ASP A 86 -10.54 -10.37 -18.16
N GLY A 87 -9.38 -9.78 -18.20
CA GLY A 87 -9.05 -8.71 -17.28
C GLY A 87 -8.08 -7.73 -17.90
N THR A 88 -8.12 -6.48 -17.41
CA THR A 88 -7.25 -5.40 -17.87
C THR A 88 -6.64 -4.65 -16.70
N ALA A 89 -5.41 -4.18 -16.87
CA ALA A 89 -4.74 -3.27 -15.95
C ALA A 89 -4.13 -2.12 -16.73
N LEU A 90 -4.33 -0.91 -16.24
CA LEU A 90 -3.69 0.31 -16.72
C LEU A 90 -3.14 1.08 -15.53
N GLN A 91 -1.87 1.46 -15.58
CA GLN A 91 -1.26 2.40 -14.64
C GLN A 91 -0.51 3.47 -15.43
N ILE A 92 -0.65 4.72 -15.02
CA ILE A 92 0.07 5.86 -15.56
C ILE A 92 0.65 6.64 -14.40
N ASP A 93 1.96 6.82 -14.40
CA ASP A 93 2.71 7.61 -13.44
C ASP A 93 3.25 8.86 -14.12
N PHE A 94 3.00 10.00 -13.52
CA PHE A 94 3.53 11.28 -13.92
C PHE A 94 4.38 11.88 -12.80
N GLY A 95 5.56 12.39 -13.12
CA GLY A 95 6.38 13.08 -12.15
C GLY A 95 7.00 14.37 -12.68
N TYR A 96 7.14 15.33 -11.77
CA TYR A 96 7.87 16.56 -11.97
C TYR A 96 8.81 16.79 -10.80
N SER A 97 10.10 17.04 -11.08
CA SER A 97 11.10 17.26 -10.04
C SER A 97 12.00 18.43 -10.38
N LYS A 98 11.92 19.47 -9.56
CA LYS A 98 12.79 20.63 -9.63
C LYS A 98 13.31 20.99 -8.25
N LYS A 99 14.44 21.71 -8.17
CA LYS A 99 15.03 22.08 -6.88
C LYS A 99 13.99 22.66 -5.91
N GLY A 100 13.72 21.90 -4.85
CA GLY A 100 12.77 22.25 -3.78
C GLY A 100 11.31 21.86 -4.02
N LEU A 101 10.93 21.35 -5.20
CA LEU A 101 9.59 20.90 -5.52
C LEU A 101 9.64 19.53 -6.19
N GLY A 102 8.84 18.59 -5.70
CA GLY A 102 8.57 17.30 -6.32
C GLY A 102 7.07 17.06 -6.38
N ILE A 103 6.58 16.55 -7.50
CA ILE A 103 5.18 16.17 -7.71
C ILE A 103 5.20 14.79 -8.34
N ASN A 104 4.47 13.84 -7.76
CA ASN A 104 4.21 12.52 -8.33
C ASN A 104 2.71 12.29 -8.35
N SER A 105 2.20 11.79 -9.46
CA SER A 105 0.79 11.47 -9.65
C SER A 105 0.67 10.11 -10.32
N THR A 106 -0.10 9.21 -9.73
CA THR A 106 -0.38 7.89 -10.29
C THR A 106 -1.87 7.74 -10.48
N VAL A 107 -2.29 7.29 -11.66
CA VAL A 107 -3.65 6.85 -11.97
C VAL A 107 -3.60 5.36 -12.28
N ARG A 108 -4.54 4.59 -11.73
CA ARG A 108 -4.61 3.15 -11.98
C ARG A 108 -6.05 2.69 -12.17
N ARG A 109 -6.25 1.77 -13.12
CA ARG A 109 -7.48 1.02 -13.34
C ARG A 109 -7.17 -0.47 -13.42
N LEU A 110 -7.86 -1.28 -12.63
CA LEU A 110 -7.73 -2.73 -12.59
C LEU A 110 -9.10 -3.36 -12.73
N GLU A 111 -9.32 -4.10 -13.79
CA GLU A 111 -10.55 -4.85 -14.03
C GLU A 111 -10.23 -6.34 -14.05
N ASN A 112 -10.81 -7.09 -13.10
CA ASN A 112 -10.59 -8.54 -12.97
C ASN A 112 -9.11 -8.95 -13.13
N PHE A 113 -8.20 -8.19 -12.53
CA PHE A 113 -6.75 -8.34 -12.73
C PHE A 113 -6.07 -9.07 -11.57
N ASN A 114 -6.71 -10.06 -10.98
CA ASN A 114 -6.07 -10.99 -10.06
C ASN A 114 -5.52 -12.20 -10.83
N PHE A 115 -4.29 -12.61 -10.51
CA PHE A 115 -3.60 -13.72 -11.16
C PHE A 115 -2.78 -14.50 -10.14
N TYR A 116 -3.04 -15.80 -10.04
CA TYR A 116 -2.46 -16.68 -9.04
C TYR A 116 -1.66 -17.79 -9.70
N SER A 117 -0.60 -18.26 -9.01
CA SER A 117 0.19 -19.43 -9.43
C SER A 117 -0.62 -20.73 -9.35
N ASP A 118 -1.47 -20.84 -8.35
CA ASP A 118 -2.49 -21.87 -8.21
C ASP A 118 -3.87 -21.22 -8.06
N LYS A 119 -4.75 -21.52 -9.01
CA LYS A 119 -6.10 -20.95 -9.08
C LYS A 119 -7.00 -21.47 -7.96
N LEU A 120 -6.78 -22.71 -7.54
CA LEU A 120 -7.59 -23.40 -6.53
C LEU A 120 -6.91 -23.44 -5.15
N ALA A 121 -5.88 -22.61 -4.92
CA ALA A 121 -5.24 -22.55 -3.61
C ALA A 121 -6.24 -22.16 -2.52
N GLU A 122 -6.44 -23.03 -1.56
CA GLU A 122 -7.19 -22.73 -0.34
C GLU A 122 -6.42 -21.74 0.53
N GLY A 123 -7.13 -20.87 1.22
CA GLY A 123 -6.55 -19.97 2.20
C GLY A 123 -5.53 -18.96 1.67
N ASN A 124 -5.63 -18.56 0.37
CA ASN A 124 -4.75 -17.54 -0.22
C ASN A 124 -4.98 -16.11 0.35
N ILE A 125 -5.44 -16.02 1.58
CA ILE A 125 -5.67 -14.78 2.32
C ILE A 125 -4.38 -13.96 2.53
N TYR A 126 -3.22 -14.62 2.48
CA TYR A 126 -1.90 -13.99 2.66
C TYR A 126 -1.24 -13.59 1.33
N ASN A 127 -1.94 -13.67 0.21
CA ASN A 127 -1.41 -13.38 -1.13
C ASN A 127 -0.16 -14.20 -1.53
N GLN A 128 0.05 -15.35 -0.93
CA GLN A 128 1.24 -16.18 -1.16
C GLN A 128 1.30 -16.74 -2.59
N GLN A 129 0.14 -16.95 -3.21
CA GLN A 129 0.02 -17.48 -4.57
C GLN A 129 -0.16 -16.39 -5.64
N THR A 130 -0.14 -15.11 -5.24
CA THR A 130 -0.38 -14.00 -6.15
C THR A 130 0.84 -13.74 -7.02
N LEU A 131 0.65 -13.77 -8.33
CA LEU A 131 1.66 -13.43 -9.34
C LEU A 131 1.53 -11.98 -9.82
N SER A 132 0.31 -11.46 -9.90
CA SER A 132 0.05 -10.05 -10.16
C SER A 132 0.18 -9.28 -8.84
N PHE A 133 1.38 -8.78 -8.55
CA PHE A 133 1.55 -7.91 -7.39
C PHE A 133 0.95 -6.53 -7.69
N VAL A 134 -0.08 -6.17 -6.93
CA VAL A 134 -0.75 -4.87 -7.03
C VAL A 134 -0.64 -4.15 -5.69
N PRO A 135 0.36 -3.25 -5.52
CA PRO A 135 0.53 -2.52 -4.28
C PRO A 135 -0.64 -1.57 -4.03
N ALA A 136 -0.95 -1.33 -2.76
CA ALA A 136 -1.82 -0.24 -2.39
C ALA A 136 -1.12 1.10 -2.72
N LEU A 137 -1.78 1.93 -3.52
CA LEU A 137 -1.29 3.26 -3.88
C LEU A 137 -1.98 4.29 -2.96
N THR A 138 -1.46 4.38 -1.74
CA THR A 138 -1.84 5.36 -0.72
C THR A 138 -0.59 5.78 0.05
N LYS A 139 -0.65 6.92 0.73
CA LYS A 139 0.47 7.35 1.56
C LYS A 139 0.62 6.40 2.74
N GLN A 140 1.67 5.60 2.72
CA GLN A 140 2.04 4.79 3.87
C GLN A 140 2.98 5.58 4.79
N GLN A 141 2.68 5.57 6.06
CA GLN A 141 3.46 6.24 7.10
C GLN A 141 3.86 5.21 8.16
N ASP A 142 5.03 5.43 8.75
CA ASP A 142 5.65 4.53 9.72
C ASP A 142 5.21 4.83 11.15
N TYR A 143 3.88 5.09 11.33
CA TYR A 143 3.28 5.36 12.61
C TYR A 143 2.22 4.32 12.95
N LEU A 144 2.09 3.98 14.22
CA LEU A 144 1.22 2.88 14.65
C LEU A 144 -0.25 3.14 14.37
N LEU A 145 -0.75 4.36 14.63
CA LEU A 145 -2.16 4.70 14.43
C LEU A 145 -2.53 5.00 12.98
N THR A 146 -1.58 5.41 12.14
CA THR A 146 -1.83 5.58 10.70
C THR A 146 -2.04 4.25 9.97
N ASN A 147 -1.70 3.14 10.62
CA ASN A 147 -1.85 1.78 10.10
C ASN A 147 -3.04 1.01 10.71
N ILE A 148 -3.98 1.70 11.38
CA ILE A 148 -5.22 1.06 11.88
C ILE A 148 -6.17 0.79 10.71
N TYR A 149 -6.39 1.77 9.84
CA TYR A 149 -7.26 1.68 8.67
C TYR A 149 -6.44 1.88 7.40
N VAL A 150 -6.07 0.78 6.78
CA VAL A 150 -5.20 0.76 5.59
C VAL A 150 -5.96 0.25 4.39
N TYR A 151 -5.69 0.85 3.22
CA TYR A 151 -6.26 0.43 1.97
C TYR A 151 -5.51 -0.79 1.41
N ASN A 152 -6.25 -1.78 0.98
CA ASN A 152 -5.76 -2.90 0.19
C ASN A 152 -6.40 -2.85 -1.19
N SER A 153 -5.60 -2.95 -2.25
CA SER A 153 -6.08 -2.92 -3.64
C SER A 153 -7.14 -3.99 -3.91
N GLN A 154 -8.13 -3.63 -4.73
CA GLN A 154 -9.31 -4.45 -5.03
C GLN A 154 -9.36 -4.87 -6.51
N PRO A 155 -8.38 -5.66 -7.01
CA PRO A 155 -8.32 -6.04 -8.43
C PRO A 155 -9.30 -7.14 -8.84
N ARG A 156 -10.01 -7.74 -7.88
CA ARG A 156 -10.83 -8.95 -8.10
C ARG A 156 -12.18 -8.62 -8.70
N LEU A 157 -12.62 -9.50 -9.64
CA LEU A 157 -14.03 -9.66 -9.97
C LEU A 157 -14.71 -10.48 -8.85
N VAL A 158 -15.77 -9.93 -8.27
CA VAL A 158 -16.64 -10.61 -7.30
C VAL A 158 -18.07 -10.47 -7.80
N ILE A 159 -18.76 -11.60 -7.93
CA ILE A 159 -20.17 -11.67 -8.33
C ILE A 159 -20.85 -12.68 -7.41
N ASN A 160 -21.62 -12.19 -6.47
CA ASN A 160 -22.45 -13.01 -5.59
C ASN A 160 -23.70 -12.21 -5.15
N ASN A 161 -24.55 -12.81 -4.35
CA ASN A 161 -25.82 -12.20 -3.90
C ASN A 161 -25.63 -11.01 -2.94
N ILE A 162 -24.42 -10.84 -2.37
CA ILE A 162 -24.13 -9.80 -1.38
C ILE A 162 -23.35 -8.67 -2.00
N GLU A 163 -22.41 -9.01 -2.90
CA GLU A 163 -21.42 -8.08 -3.45
C GLU A 163 -21.26 -8.32 -4.95
N LYS A 164 -21.27 -7.22 -5.73
CA LYS A 164 -20.93 -7.22 -7.16
C LYS A 164 -19.93 -6.10 -7.43
N ARG A 165 -18.73 -6.46 -7.89
CA ARG A 165 -17.67 -5.51 -8.28
C ARG A 165 -16.73 -6.14 -9.29
N VAL A 166 -16.16 -5.33 -10.17
CA VAL A 166 -15.30 -5.80 -11.27
C VAL A 166 -13.82 -5.42 -11.07
N GLY A 167 -13.52 -4.61 -10.07
CA GLY A 167 -12.18 -4.14 -9.81
C GLY A 167 -12.16 -2.75 -9.18
N GLU A 168 -11.09 -2.01 -9.43
CA GLU A 168 -10.89 -0.65 -8.88
C GLU A 168 -10.39 0.36 -9.92
N ILE A 169 -10.72 1.62 -9.69
CA ILE A 169 -10.15 2.78 -10.39
C ILE A 169 -9.85 3.88 -9.38
N GLY A 170 -8.74 4.58 -9.57
CA GLY A 170 -8.41 5.67 -8.69
C GLY A 170 -7.06 6.30 -8.98
N PHE A 171 -6.62 7.15 -8.06
CA PHE A 171 -5.37 7.88 -8.19
C PHE A 171 -4.77 8.22 -6.83
N GLN A 172 -3.46 8.48 -6.85
CA GLN A 172 -2.68 9.05 -5.75
C GLN A 172 -1.85 10.23 -6.27
N ASN A 173 -1.79 11.31 -5.49
CA ASN A 173 -0.93 12.44 -5.75
C ASN A 173 -0.06 12.74 -4.53
N ASP A 174 1.23 12.97 -4.76
CA ASP A 174 2.21 13.41 -3.77
C ASP A 174 2.85 14.72 -4.20
N ILE A 175 2.89 15.70 -3.30
CA ILE A 175 3.55 16.98 -3.50
C ILE A 175 4.55 17.17 -2.37
N PHE A 176 5.81 17.39 -2.70
CA PHE A 176 6.88 17.66 -1.76
C PHE A 176 7.45 19.05 -1.99
N TYR A 177 7.53 19.85 -0.95
CA TYR A 177 8.11 21.19 -1.04
C TYR A 177 9.14 21.43 0.07
N SER A 178 10.32 21.89 -0.31
CA SER A 178 11.38 22.32 0.61
C SER A 178 11.52 23.82 0.56
N PHE A 179 11.21 24.50 1.66
CA PHE A 179 11.28 25.95 1.73
C PHE A 179 12.73 26.46 1.53
N LYS A 180 12.88 27.56 0.79
CA LYS A 180 14.19 28.21 0.58
C LYS A 180 14.74 28.69 1.92
N LYS A 181 16.05 28.53 2.15
CA LYS A 181 16.70 28.83 3.44
C LYS A 181 16.48 30.27 3.92
N GLU A 182 16.37 31.20 3.00
CA GLU A 182 16.19 32.62 3.25
C GLU A 182 14.75 33.00 3.66
N SER A 183 13.80 32.09 3.49
CA SER A 183 12.40 32.32 3.89
C SER A 183 12.19 32.09 5.41
N PHE A 184 11.11 32.66 5.94
CA PHE A 184 10.74 32.53 7.37
C PHE A 184 10.67 31.06 7.83
N LEU A 185 10.05 30.18 7.04
CA LEU A 185 9.98 28.75 7.34
C LEU A 185 11.28 28.01 6.97
N GLY A 186 11.98 28.46 5.94
CA GLY A 186 13.16 27.77 5.43
C GLY A 186 14.38 27.84 6.36
N LYS A 187 14.46 28.82 7.26
CA LYS A 187 15.54 28.90 8.27
C LYS A 187 15.58 27.65 9.16
N TYR A 188 14.46 26.96 9.35
CA TYR A 188 14.32 25.70 10.08
C TYR A 188 14.38 24.47 9.16
N ARG A 189 14.82 24.64 7.89
CA ARG A 189 14.83 23.58 6.89
C ARG A 189 13.48 22.86 6.76
N THR A 190 12.42 23.64 6.84
CA THR A 190 11.06 23.12 6.76
C THR A 190 10.80 22.44 5.44
N LYS A 191 10.23 21.24 5.51
CA LYS A 191 9.72 20.47 4.38
C LYS A 191 8.24 20.22 4.59
N LEU A 192 7.47 20.39 3.55
CA LEU A 192 6.05 20.09 3.48
C LEU A 192 5.85 18.91 2.54
N ALA A 193 5.06 17.93 2.95
CA ALA A 193 4.52 16.92 2.06
C ALA A 193 3.00 16.95 2.14
N LEU A 194 2.35 16.92 0.98
CA LEU A 194 0.91 16.78 0.82
C LEU A 194 0.65 15.53 0.02
N ASN A 195 -0.32 14.74 0.43
CA ASN A 195 -0.78 13.58 -0.31
C ASN A 195 -2.30 13.59 -0.35
N PHE A 196 -2.84 13.14 -1.48
CA PHE A 196 -4.26 12.90 -1.66
C PHE A 196 -4.46 11.67 -2.51
N SER A 197 -5.28 10.71 -2.05
CA SER A 197 -5.66 9.54 -2.85
C SER A 197 -7.16 9.29 -2.82
N TYR A 198 -7.65 8.69 -3.91
CA TYR A 198 -9.04 8.27 -4.08
C TYR A 198 -9.07 6.94 -4.83
N TRP A 199 -9.79 5.96 -4.27
CA TRP A 199 -10.00 4.64 -4.85
C TRP A 199 -11.47 4.27 -4.76
N GLY A 200 -12.02 3.72 -5.82
CA GLY A 200 -13.40 3.25 -5.87
C GLY A 200 -13.57 2.08 -6.83
N ALA A 201 -14.75 1.51 -6.83
CA ALA A 201 -15.16 0.52 -7.83
C ALA A 201 -15.12 1.14 -9.24
N ILE A 202 -14.85 0.33 -10.24
CA ILE A 202 -15.18 0.68 -11.62
C ILE A 202 -16.69 0.71 -11.76
N GLY A 203 -17.24 1.70 -12.48
CA GLY A 203 -18.64 1.74 -12.85
C GLY A 203 -18.98 0.53 -13.73
N ALA A 204 -19.86 -0.34 -13.26
CA ALA A 204 -20.29 -1.53 -13.98
C ALA A 204 -21.80 -1.71 -13.87
N GLU A 205 -22.43 -2.03 -14.99
CA GLU A 205 -23.83 -2.45 -15.07
C GLU A 205 -23.88 -3.98 -15.18
N PHE A 206 -24.55 -4.63 -14.24
CA PHE A 206 -24.75 -6.07 -14.25
C PHE A 206 -26.08 -6.40 -14.91
N MET A 207 -26.02 -7.07 -16.08
CA MET A 207 -27.19 -7.41 -16.88
C MET A 207 -27.92 -8.65 -16.35
N ASP A 208 -27.16 -9.58 -15.75
CA ASP A 208 -27.63 -10.76 -15.03
C ASP A 208 -26.68 -11.06 -13.86
N ASP A 209 -26.82 -12.23 -13.22
CA ASP A 209 -25.96 -12.61 -12.10
C ASP A 209 -24.51 -12.92 -12.51
N GLU A 210 -24.21 -13.01 -13.81
CA GLU A 210 -22.88 -13.38 -14.29
C GLU A 210 -22.34 -12.48 -15.41
N SER A 211 -23.13 -11.54 -15.96
CA SER A 211 -22.69 -10.63 -17.03
C SER A 211 -22.68 -9.19 -16.58
N TYR A 212 -21.68 -8.46 -17.05
CA TYR A 212 -21.55 -7.04 -16.80
C TYR A 212 -20.98 -6.31 -18.00
N ASP A 213 -21.33 -5.03 -18.09
CA ASP A 213 -20.68 -4.05 -18.94
C ASP A 213 -19.97 -3.01 -18.07
N VAL A 214 -18.84 -2.45 -18.50
CA VAL A 214 -18.03 -1.53 -17.72
C VAL A 214 -17.70 -0.25 -18.47
N ASP A 215 -17.86 0.86 -17.81
CA ASP A 215 -17.33 2.13 -18.27
C ASP A 215 -15.80 2.16 -18.10
N PHE A 216 -15.07 2.58 -19.12
CA PHE A 216 -13.61 2.66 -19.04
C PHE A 216 -13.12 3.60 -17.94
N VAL A 217 -13.80 4.73 -17.71
CA VAL A 217 -13.49 5.74 -16.68
C VAL A 217 -14.61 5.93 -15.67
N GLY A 218 -15.65 5.08 -15.71
CA GLY A 218 -16.79 5.15 -14.82
C GLY A 218 -16.43 4.90 -13.37
N LYS A 219 -16.96 5.72 -12.45
CA LYS A 219 -16.79 5.56 -11.02
C LYS A 219 -17.99 4.86 -10.41
N GLY A 220 -17.75 3.76 -9.71
CA GLY A 220 -18.70 3.13 -8.81
C GLY A 220 -18.57 3.63 -7.37
N LYS A 221 -18.87 2.77 -6.41
CA LYS A 221 -18.80 3.07 -4.98
C LYS A 221 -17.38 3.40 -4.52
N LYS A 222 -17.24 4.38 -3.63
CA LYS A 222 -15.96 4.73 -3.01
C LYS A 222 -15.47 3.60 -2.10
N TYR A 223 -14.20 3.21 -2.24
CA TYR A 223 -13.51 2.26 -1.38
C TYR A 223 -12.64 2.97 -0.34
N TYR A 224 -11.91 4.00 -0.79
CA TYR A 224 -10.95 4.71 0.04
C TYR A 224 -10.74 6.14 -0.46
N GLN A 225 -10.52 7.04 0.46
CA GLN A 225 -10.07 8.40 0.20
C GLN A 225 -9.23 8.85 1.38
N ASP A 226 -8.13 9.54 1.12
CA ASP A 226 -7.35 10.18 2.18
C ASP A 226 -6.80 11.55 1.75
N PHE A 227 -6.51 12.35 2.75
CA PHE A 227 -5.72 13.56 2.66
C PHE A 227 -4.68 13.57 3.77
N ASN A 228 -3.42 13.73 3.41
CA ASN A 228 -2.31 13.77 4.34
C ASN A 228 -1.54 15.08 4.22
N ILE A 229 -1.16 15.63 5.36
CA ILE A 229 -0.20 16.74 5.44
C ILE A 229 0.90 16.38 6.43
N GLU A 230 2.15 16.54 6.04
CA GLU A 230 3.31 16.33 6.87
C GLU A 230 4.22 17.56 6.82
N VAL A 231 4.59 18.05 7.99
CA VAL A 231 5.52 19.19 8.16
C VAL A 231 6.72 18.72 8.97
N LYS A 232 7.89 18.71 8.35
CA LYS A 232 9.18 18.40 8.99
C LYS A 232 9.99 19.64 9.21
N ASN A 233 10.45 19.85 10.46
CA ASN A 233 11.32 20.96 10.85
C ASN A 233 12.61 20.45 11.45
N ARG A 234 13.73 21.09 11.11
CA ARG A 234 15.00 20.90 11.76
C ARG A 234 15.41 22.18 12.47
N TRP A 235 15.03 22.27 13.75
CA TRP A 235 15.22 23.45 14.60
C TRP A 235 16.70 23.81 14.76
N ASN A 236 17.53 22.79 14.99
CA ASN A 236 18.99 22.93 15.09
C ASN A 236 19.68 21.58 14.75
N LYS A 237 20.99 21.46 15.03
CA LYS A 237 21.75 20.22 14.76
C LYS A 237 21.30 19.03 15.62
N ARG A 238 20.63 19.29 16.77
CA ARG A 238 20.23 18.27 17.74
C ARG A 238 18.73 17.99 17.75
N LEU A 239 17.90 18.96 17.35
CA LEU A 239 16.45 18.91 17.50
C LEU A 239 15.76 18.97 16.15
N SER A 240 14.88 18.01 15.89
CA SER A 240 13.94 18.01 14.74
C SER A 240 12.58 17.52 15.18
N SER A 241 11.53 17.99 14.51
CA SER A 241 10.16 17.55 14.74
C SER A 241 9.46 17.26 13.43
N THR A 242 8.47 16.36 13.48
CA THR A 242 7.52 16.08 12.41
C THR A 242 6.11 16.18 12.98
N ILE A 243 5.25 16.88 12.27
CA ILE A 243 3.81 16.92 12.55
C ILE A 243 3.14 16.32 11.33
N THR A 244 2.26 15.36 11.55
CA THR A 244 1.48 14.70 10.50
C THR A 244 0.01 14.75 10.87
N PHE A 245 -0.82 15.04 9.90
CA PHE A 245 -2.28 14.91 10.00
C PHE A 245 -2.77 14.10 8.80
N LEU A 246 -3.61 13.13 9.07
CA LEU A 246 -4.29 12.26 8.11
C LEU A 246 -5.78 12.35 8.35
N ASP A 247 -6.54 12.61 7.30
CA ASP A 247 -7.99 12.50 7.24
C ASP A 247 -8.33 11.42 6.22
N LEU A 248 -9.10 10.39 6.60
CA LEU A 248 -9.40 9.26 5.74
C LEU A 248 -10.85 8.81 5.85
N SER A 249 -11.33 8.25 4.75
CA SER A 249 -12.61 7.53 4.67
C SER A 249 -12.38 6.21 3.95
N ILE A 250 -12.73 5.09 4.58
CA ILE A 250 -12.53 3.75 4.04
C ILE A 250 -13.78 2.89 4.19
N ASP A 251 -14.09 2.10 3.17
CA ASP A 251 -15.14 1.10 3.23
C ASP A 251 -14.80 0.02 4.28
N LYS A 252 -15.79 -0.35 5.11
CA LYS A 252 -15.60 -1.33 6.20
C LYS A 252 -15.14 -2.69 5.69
N GLY A 253 -15.69 -3.16 4.58
CA GLY A 253 -15.29 -4.44 3.99
C GLY A 253 -13.82 -4.44 3.55
N VAL A 254 -13.33 -3.34 2.97
CA VAL A 254 -11.91 -3.19 2.61
C VAL A 254 -10.99 -3.23 3.84
N SER A 255 -11.39 -2.56 4.93
CA SER A 255 -10.58 -2.45 6.15
C SER A 255 -10.66 -3.68 7.06
N LEU A 256 -11.84 -4.26 7.20
CA LEU A 256 -12.13 -5.31 8.18
C LEU A 256 -12.22 -6.71 7.56
N GLY A 257 -12.14 -6.82 6.22
CA GLY A 257 -12.15 -8.10 5.50
C GLY A 257 -13.55 -8.69 5.27
N GLY A 258 -14.58 -7.85 5.30
CA GLY A 258 -15.95 -8.24 4.95
C GLY A 258 -16.31 -7.96 3.47
N PRO A 259 -17.61 -8.06 3.11
CA PRO A 259 -18.09 -7.66 1.80
C PRO A 259 -17.89 -6.16 1.57
N VAL A 260 -17.25 -5.82 0.46
CA VAL A 260 -16.94 -4.43 0.11
C VAL A 260 -18.22 -3.75 -0.39
N GLY A 261 -18.48 -2.57 0.13
CA GLY A 261 -19.60 -1.76 -0.32
C GLY A 261 -20.91 -2.00 0.42
N VAL A 262 -20.95 -2.83 1.46
CA VAL A 262 -22.18 -3.23 2.17
C VAL A 262 -22.34 -2.49 3.50
N ASP A 263 -21.34 -2.53 4.36
CA ASP A 263 -21.48 -2.10 5.77
C ASP A 263 -21.14 -0.61 6.02
N GLY A 264 -21.01 0.16 4.95
CA GLY A 264 -20.70 1.61 5.02
C GLY A 264 -19.21 1.90 5.21
N ASN A 265 -18.89 3.13 5.57
CA ASN A 265 -17.52 3.61 5.69
C ASN A 265 -17.11 3.79 7.15
N ILE A 266 -15.81 3.84 7.36
CA ILE A 266 -15.14 4.37 8.56
C ILE A 266 -14.52 5.71 8.16
N ASP A 267 -14.92 6.78 8.83
CA ASP A 267 -14.32 8.10 8.70
C ASP A 267 -13.42 8.33 9.93
N ALA A 268 -12.13 8.56 9.69
CA ALA A 268 -11.15 8.69 10.77
C ALA A 268 -10.12 9.78 10.50
N GLN A 269 -9.68 10.40 11.57
CA GLN A 269 -8.60 11.39 11.55
C GLN A 269 -7.47 10.92 12.44
N VAL A 270 -6.21 11.15 12.02
CA VAL A 270 -5.04 10.79 12.79
C VAL A 270 -4.10 11.97 12.88
N GLY A 271 -3.78 12.37 14.11
CA GLY A 271 -2.74 13.35 14.41
C GLY A 271 -1.50 12.66 14.96
N VAL A 272 -0.31 13.06 14.48
CA VAL A 272 0.98 12.55 14.94
C VAL A 272 1.93 13.71 15.21
N PHE A 273 2.59 13.66 16.36
CA PHE A 273 3.70 14.53 16.72
C PHE A 273 4.93 13.67 17.01
N GLU A 274 5.99 13.87 16.26
CA GLU A 274 7.28 13.23 16.46
C GLU A 274 8.35 14.25 16.82
N LEU A 275 9.14 13.95 17.85
CA LEU A 275 10.29 14.72 18.28
C LEU A 275 11.54 13.85 18.31
N ASN A 276 12.58 14.27 17.60
CA ASN A 276 13.89 13.65 17.60
C ASN A 276 14.92 14.54 18.27
N VAL A 277 15.59 14.00 19.31
CA VAL A 277 16.61 14.71 20.09
C VAL A 277 17.92 13.92 20.03
N LYS A 278 18.94 14.53 19.45
CA LYS A 278 20.32 14.00 19.46
C LYS A 278 21.06 14.52 20.68
N ASP A 279 21.41 13.63 21.59
CA ASP A 279 22.21 13.94 22.77
C ASP A 279 23.63 13.38 22.63
N GLY A 280 24.60 14.30 22.52
CA GLY A 280 25.98 13.91 22.26
C GLY A 280 26.26 13.41 20.83
N LYS A 281 27.35 12.63 20.66
CA LYS A 281 27.77 12.14 19.36
C LYS A 281 26.97 10.93 18.86
N ASN A 282 26.51 10.06 19.79
CA ASN A 282 25.99 8.74 19.45
C ASN A 282 24.64 8.39 20.09
N ARG A 283 24.05 9.32 20.86
CA ARG A 283 22.71 9.10 21.45
C ARG A 283 21.63 9.77 20.63
N ASN A 284 20.54 9.06 20.42
CA ASN A 284 19.36 9.57 19.75
C ASN A 284 18.12 9.14 20.54
N ASN A 285 17.23 10.10 20.79
CA ASN A 285 15.92 9.85 21.41
C ASN A 285 14.85 10.23 20.42
N ARG A 286 13.86 9.37 20.26
CA ARG A 286 12.67 9.60 19.44
C ARG A 286 11.44 9.44 20.30
N PHE A 287 10.60 10.47 20.34
CA PHE A 287 9.31 10.49 21.00
C PHE A 287 8.24 10.65 19.95
N VAL A 288 7.21 9.81 19.98
CA VAL A 288 6.05 9.90 19.10
C VAL A 288 4.78 9.85 19.93
N LEU A 289 3.93 10.85 19.76
CA LEU A 289 2.57 10.88 20.28
C LEU A 289 1.61 10.84 19.13
N GLN A 290 0.57 10.03 19.25
CA GLN A 290 -0.41 9.82 18.19
C GLN A 290 -1.82 9.80 18.80
N HIS A 291 -2.78 10.27 18.03
CA HIS A 291 -4.19 10.17 18.37
C HIS A 291 -5.01 9.89 17.12
N LEU A 292 -5.98 8.98 17.22
CA LEU A 292 -6.95 8.66 16.18
C LEU A 292 -8.35 8.96 16.71
N TRP A 293 -9.08 9.76 15.96
CA TRP A 293 -10.47 10.12 16.18
C TRP A 293 -11.36 9.41 15.17
N THR A 294 -12.37 8.70 15.63
CA THR A 294 -13.46 8.14 14.82
C THR A 294 -14.64 7.78 15.72
N ASN A 295 -15.85 7.81 15.18
CA ASN A 295 -17.06 7.34 15.87
C ASN A 295 -17.44 5.90 15.49
N GLU A 296 -16.78 5.34 14.48
CA GLU A 296 -17.04 4.03 13.91
C GLU A 296 -16.04 2.99 14.43
N ASP A 297 -16.35 1.70 14.20
CA ASP A 297 -15.55 0.53 14.56
C ASP A 297 -15.19 0.55 16.06
N ARG A 298 -13.91 0.60 16.39
CA ARG A 298 -13.39 0.60 17.77
C ARG A 298 -13.22 2.00 18.38
N LYS A 299 -13.73 3.03 17.73
CA LYS A 299 -13.68 4.43 18.15
C LYS A 299 -12.24 4.94 18.34
N GLU A 300 -12.03 5.78 19.37
CA GLU A 300 -10.79 6.54 19.54
C GLU A 300 -9.64 5.71 20.09
N TRP A 301 -8.43 6.11 19.68
CA TRP A 301 -7.17 5.52 20.11
C TRP A 301 -6.14 6.58 20.46
N MET A 302 -5.26 6.26 21.42
CA MET A 302 -4.04 7.00 21.70
C MET A 302 -2.83 6.10 21.50
N GLY A 303 -1.73 6.64 20.97
CA GLY A 303 -0.49 5.93 20.74
C GLY A 303 0.71 6.69 21.28
N PHE A 304 1.65 5.96 21.87
CA PHE A 304 2.93 6.47 22.32
C PHE A 304 4.05 5.55 21.89
N VAL A 305 5.17 6.13 21.43
CA VAL A 305 6.42 5.42 21.17
C VAL A 305 7.57 6.23 21.74
N TYR A 306 8.45 5.56 22.46
CA TYR A 306 9.76 6.10 22.85
C TYR A 306 10.85 5.16 22.41
N GLU A 307 11.83 5.68 21.69
CA GLU A 307 13.00 4.95 21.25
C GLU A 307 14.26 5.68 21.73
N ILE A 308 15.24 4.91 22.21
CA ILE A 308 16.54 5.41 22.59
C ILE A 308 17.65 4.60 21.94
N GLY A 309 18.48 5.26 21.12
CA GLY A 309 19.79 4.75 20.71
C GLY A 309 20.83 5.18 21.74
N ILE A 310 21.36 4.25 22.51
CA ILE A 310 22.43 4.51 23.52
C ILE A 310 23.75 4.78 22.82
N ASN A 311 24.01 4.02 21.74
CA ASN A 311 25.16 4.16 20.87
C ASN A 311 24.82 3.61 19.46
N ASN A 312 25.80 3.54 18.57
CA ASN A 312 25.59 3.06 17.20
C ASN A 312 25.14 1.59 17.11
N ASN A 313 25.28 0.82 18.20
CA ASN A 313 25.06 -0.62 18.23
C ASN A 313 23.82 -1.03 19.03
N LEU A 314 23.42 -0.25 20.03
CA LEU A 314 22.42 -0.64 21.02
C LEU A 314 21.24 0.33 21.03
N ASN A 315 20.04 -0.20 20.77
CA ASN A 315 18.79 0.54 20.76
C ASN A 315 17.75 -0.17 21.63
N PHE A 316 16.91 0.62 22.30
CA PHE A 316 15.74 0.15 23.03
C PHE A 316 14.52 0.93 22.62
N PHE A 317 13.36 0.34 22.80
CA PHE A 317 12.08 0.99 22.56
C PHE A 317 11.00 0.50 23.53
N ILE A 318 10.00 1.37 23.74
CA ILE A 318 8.73 1.05 24.37
C ILE A 318 7.63 1.74 23.57
N SER A 319 6.52 1.05 23.38
CA SER A 319 5.33 1.60 22.74
C SER A 319 4.07 1.06 23.37
N ASP A 320 2.99 1.83 23.28
CA ASP A 320 1.66 1.41 23.65
C ASP A 320 0.63 2.03 22.69
N LEU A 321 -0.34 1.22 22.27
CA LEU A 321 -1.57 1.64 21.61
C LEU A 321 -2.72 1.36 22.55
N TRP A 322 -3.39 2.40 22.96
CA TRP A 322 -4.55 2.31 23.84
C TRP A 322 -5.83 2.63 23.09
N ASN A 323 -6.69 1.60 22.91
CA ASN A 323 -8.02 1.77 22.37
C ASN A 323 -8.99 2.14 23.47
N TYR A 324 -9.01 3.39 23.90
CA TYR A 324 -9.82 3.85 25.01
C TYR A 324 -11.30 4.09 24.66
N GLY A 325 -11.60 4.25 23.37
CA GLY A 325 -12.96 4.48 22.88
C GLY A 325 -13.82 3.21 22.84
N SER A 326 -13.22 2.01 22.81
CA SER A 326 -13.95 0.76 22.85
C SER A 326 -14.35 0.37 24.29
N SER A 327 -15.35 -0.54 24.41
CA SER A 327 -15.78 -1.09 25.71
C SER A 327 -14.66 -1.78 26.47
N ASP A 328 -13.76 -2.45 25.75
CA ASP A 328 -12.71 -3.30 26.32
C ASP A 328 -11.47 -2.53 26.74
N LYS A 329 -11.32 -1.29 26.28
CA LYS A 329 -10.19 -0.37 26.59
C LYS A 329 -8.82 -1.04 26.49
N LEU A 330 -8.59 -1.79 25.40
CA LEU A 330 -7.42 -2.63 25.22
C LEU A 330 -6.13 -1.84 25.02
N HIS A 331 -5.05 -2.37 25.60
CA HIS A 331 -3.68 -1.92 25.39
C HIS A 331 -2.90 -2.93 24.53
N PHE A 332 -2.16 -2.42 23.54
CA PHE A 332 -1.25 -3.18 22.71
C PHE A 332 0.16 -2.63 22.93
N TYR A 333 0.75 -3.06 24.04
CA TYR A 333 2.07 -2.64 24.47
C TYR A 333 3.15 -3.48 23.79
N ASN A 334 4.30 -2.88 23.55
CA ASN A 334 5.49 -3.56 23.06
C ASN A 334 6.75 -2.86 23.59
N PHE A 335 7.70 -3.65 24.08
CA PHE A 335 9.01 -3.15 24.50
C PHE A 335 10.10 -4.13 24.13
N GLY A 336 11.28 -3.61 23.84
CA GLY A 336 12.37 -4.45 23.40
C GLY A 336 13.64 -3.68 23.09
N GLY A 337 14.56 -4.36 22.46
CA GLY A 337 15.81 -3.77 22.03
C GLY A 337 16.50 -4.54 20.92
N SER A 338 17.51 -3.91 20.35
CA SER A 338 18.36 -4.52 19.34
C SER A 338 19.82 -4.17 19.54
N TYR A 339 20.67 -5.14 19.26
CA TYR A 339 22.13 -4.99 19.24
C TYR A 339 22.65 -5.36 17.84
N SER A 340 23.45 -4.47 17.26
CA SER A 340 24.06 -4.68 15.94
C SER A 340 25.57 -4.49 16.03
N LYS A 341 26.35 -5.44 15.49
CA LYS A 341 27.81 -5.34 15.41
C LYS A 341 28.33 -6.05 14.17
N GLY A 342 29.00 -5.31 13.30
CA GLY A 342 29.42 -5.83 12.00
C GLY A 342 28.22 -6.28 11.17
N SER A 343 28.25 -7.51 10.68
CA SER A 343 27.20 -8.13 9.88
C SER A 343 26.08 -8.82 10.72
N THR A 344 26.16 -8.74 12.05
CA THR A 344 25.20 -9.40 12.96
C THR A 344 24.24 -8.40 13.57
N ARG A 345 22.95 -8.71 13.56
CA ARG A 345 21.92 -8.01 14.33
C ARG A 345 21.08 -9.00 15.12
N LEU A 346 21.00 -8.78 16.43
CA LEU A 346 20.11 -9.48 17.34
C LEU A 346 19.03 -8.51 17.82
N SER A 347 17.77 -8.91 17.78
CA SER A 347 16.67 -8.14 18.37
C SER A 347 15.76 -9.05 19.20
N ALA A 348 15.26 -8.52 20.31
CA ALA A 348 14.32 -9.20 21.18
C ALA A 348 13.26 -8.21 21.66
N ASN A 349 12.01 -8.62 21.67
CA ASN A 349 10.91 -7.85 22.22
C ASN A 349 9.86 -8.75 22.86
N TYR A 350 9.07 -8.14 23.74
CA TYR A 350 7.86 -8.70 24.33
C TYR A 350 6.72 -7.73 24.14
N GLY A 351 5.57 -8.23 23.71
CA GLY A 351 4.42 -7.37 23.53
C GLY A 351 3.15 -8.10 23.09
N ARG A 352 2.08 -7.31 23.04
CA ARG A 352 0.79 -7.70 22.48
C ARG A 352 0.60 -7.01 21.13
N GLN A 353 0.52 -7.80 20.07
CA GLN A 353 0.27 -7.33 18.71
C GLN A 353 -1.23 -7.30 18.44
N ARG A 354 -1.72 -6.19 17.87
CA ARG A 354 -3.09 -6.07 17.39
C ARG A 354 -3.33 -7.01 16.19
N GLY A 355 -4.45 -7.69 16.18
CA GLY A 355 -4.94 -8.41 15.00
C GLY A 355 -5.55 -7.46 13.95
N GLY A 356 -5.70 -7.94 12.73
CA GLY A 356 -6.32 -7.24 11.61
C GLY A 356 -5.41 -7.05 10.41
N LEU A 357 -5.81 -6.18 9.48
CA LEU A 357 -5.03 -5.88 8.29
C LEU A 357 -3.80 -5.05 8.66
N ILE A 358 -2.63 -5.49 8.22
CA ILE A 358 -1.35 -4.79 8.37
C ILE A 358 -0.69 -4.68 6.99
N CYS A 359 -0.26 -3.47 6.63
CA CYS A 359 0.46 -3.21 5.40
C CYS A 359 1.90 -2.78 5.71
N VAL A 360 2.87 -3.43 5.05
CA VAL A 360 4.30 -3.11 5.14
C VAL A 360 4.88 -3.10 3.73
N GLY A 361 5.48 -1.97 3.33
CA GLY A 361 6.09 -1.82 2.01
C GLY A 361 5.11 -2.05 0.85
N GLY A 362 3.83 -1.66 0.99
CA GLY A 362 2.78 -1.86 -0.02
C GLY A 362 2.14 -3.24 -0.02
N VAL A 363 2.62 -4.19 0.78
CA VAL A 363 2.06 -5.53 0.92
C VAL A 363 1.17 -5.58 2.14
N CYS A 364 -0.10 -5.89 1.94
CA CYS A 364 -1.12 -5.99 2.99
C CYS A 364 -1.45 -7.46 3.29
N ARG A 365 -1.58 -7.78 4.57
CA ARG A 365 -1.98 -9.11 5.04
C ARG A 365 -2.75 -9.03 6.34
N PHE A 366 -3.70 -9.93 6.53
CA PHE A 366 -4.34 -10.13 7.83
C PHE A 366 -3.41 -10.91 8.76
N VAL A 367 -3.27 -10.42 9.99
CA VAL A 367 -2.51 -11.10 11.04
C VAL A 367 -3.40 -11.35 12.24
N PRO A 368 -3.24 -12.48 12.96
CA PRO A 368 -3.95 -12.73 14.20
C PRO A 368 -3.41 -11.82 15.31
N GLU A 369 -4.26 -11.53 16.29
CA GLU A 369 -3.80 -10.96 17.56
C GLU A 369 -2.90 -11.98 18.28
N SER A 370 -1.80 -11.50 18.81
CA SER A 370 -0.83 -12.36 19.50
C SER A 370 -0.20 -11.62 20.69
N ASN A 371 0.22 -12.38 21.71
CA ASN A 371 0.95 -11.87 22.86
C ASN A 371 2.12 -12.81 23.16
N GLY A 372 3.33 -12.27 23.31
CA GLY A 372 4.50 -13.08 23.58
C GLY A 372 5.84 -12.44 23.26
N TYR A 373 6.84 -13.28 23.24
CA TYR A 373 8.23 -12.91 22.92
C TYR A 373 8.49 -13.09 21.42
N ASN A 374 9.28 -12.17 20.86
CA ASN A 374 9.84 -12.29 19.53
C ASN A 374 11.36 -12.14 19.62
N LEU A 375 12.08 -13.09 19.01
CA LEU A 375 13.54 -13.08 18.91
C LEU A 375 13.93 -13.19 17.44
N SER A 376 14.78 -12.28 16.98
CA SER A 376 15.28 -12.28 15.59
C SER A 376 16.80 -12.15 15.57
N LEU A 377 17.45 -13.00 14.78
CA LEU A 377 18.88 -12.95 14.48
C LEU A 377 19.04 -12.82 12.96
N SER A 378 19.71 -11.75 12.53
CA SER A 378 20.10 -11.55 11.14
C SER A 378 21.62 -11.52 11.03
N TYR A 379 22.16 -12.28 10.07
CA TYR A 379 23.59 -12.33 9.78
C TYR A 379 23.80 -12.24 8.27
N SER A 380 24.68 -11.33 7.85
CA SER A 380 25.10 -11.20 6.44
C SER A 380 26.54 -11.69 6.30
N PHE A 381 26.80 -12.55 5.33
CA PHE A 381 28.11 -13.14 5.03
C PHE A 381 28.57 -12.85 3.61
#